data_0116298c01689d8bb306fdab79991e40
#
_entry.id   0116298c01689d8bb306fdab79991e40
#
_cell.length_a   1.000
_cell.length_b   1.000
_cell.length_c   1.000
_cell.angle_alpha   90.00
_cell.angle_beta   90.00
_cell.angle_gamma   90.00
#
_symmetry.space_group_name_H-M   'P 1'
#
loop_
_entity.id
_entity.type
_entity.pdbx_description
1 polymer ?
#
loop_
_entity_poly.entity_id
_entity_poly.type
_entity_poly.pdbx_seq_one_letter_code
_entity_poly.pdbx_strand_id
1 'polypeptide(L)'
;MIVVLEGIDNCGKTTTSEQLSQYFKRTGRSVHISKELTTDVGSLIKNASSTSPFSPIMKTFLFAADRQLRLEEIEKSNKYDVYIFDRYLYSAIAYREAEGIDRHWVQEINRFIPPFDIGFYIDISPEESIRRNTDAKFNIHYSLEYLSHVRESYLREVKDGNLIMIDGMCNNEKVYQQIIDTLSKRGY
;
A
#
# COMPACT_ATOMS: atom_id res chain seq x y z
N MET A 1 15.26 2.19 -7.89
CA MET A 1 13.89 2.47 -8.32
C MET A 1 12.91 2.05 -7.23
N ILE A 2 11.98 2.92 -6.87
CA ILE A 2 10.92 2.64 -5.87
C ILE A 2 9.56 2.60 -6.58
N VAL A 3 8.91 1.44 -6.56
CA VAL A 3 7.56 1.22 -7.08
C VAL A 3 6.61 1.04 -5.91
N VAL A 4 5.49 1.76 -5.92
CA VAL A 4 4.51 1.71 -4.84
C VAL A 4 3.18 1.18 -5.36
N LEU A 5 2.61 0.23 -4.63
CA LEU A 5 1.28 -0.32 -4.89
C LEU A 5 0.34 0.07 -3.75
N GLU A 6 -0.68 0.83 -4.09
CA GLU A 6 -1.69 1.36 -3.18
C GLU A 6 -3.09 0.86 -3.53
N GLY A 7 -3.99 0.90 -2.58
CA GLY A 7 -5.40 0.52 -2.76
C GLY A 7 -6.01 -0.07 -1.50
N ILE A 8 -7.32 -0.17 -1.49
CA ILE A 8 -8.07 -0.76 -0.37
C ILE A 8 -7.72 -2.24 -0.18
N ASP A 9 -8.16 -2.84 0.92
CA ASP A 9 -7.89 -4.25 1.18
C ASP A 9 -8.47 -5.14 0.06
N ASN A 10 -7.81 -6.28 -0.18
CA ASN A 10 -8.21 -7.28 -1.18
C ASN A 10 -8.21 -6.80 -2.65
N CYS A 11 -7.62 -5.62 -2.96
CA CYS A 11 -7.52 -5.16 -4.35
C CYS A 11 -6.45 -5.88 -5.20
N GLY A 12 -5.62 -6.75 -4.58
CA GLY A 12 -4.65 -7.58 -5.30
C GLY A 12 -3.20 -7.10 -5.24
N LYS A 13 -2.85 -6.12 -4.38
CA LYS A 13 -1.48 -5.57 -4.24
C LYS A 13 -0.41 -6.65 -4.07
N THR A 14 -0.64 -7.59 -3.17
CA THR A 14 0.34 -8.65 -2.86
C THR A 14 0.61 -9.53 -4.09
N THR A 15 -0.43 -9.99 -4.78
CA THR A 15 -0.28 -10.77 -6.02
C THR A 15 0.46 -9.95 -7.09
N THR A 16 0.09 -8.68 -7.25
CA THR A 16 0.72 -7.76 -8.20
C THR A 16 2.19 -7.51 -7.86
N SER A 17 2.54 -7.34 -6.58
CA SER A 17 3.94 -7.15 -6.17
C SER A 17 4.81 -8.35 -6.49
N GLU A 18 4.27 -9.56 -6.35
CA GLU A 18 4.96 -10.81 -6.70
C GLU A 18 5.16 -10.95 -8.21
N GLN A 19 4.14 -10.63 -9.02
CA GLN A 19 4.25 -10.63 -10.48
C GLN A 19 5.26 -9.59 -10.98
N LEU A 20 5.24 -8.37 -10.44
CA LEU A 20 6.22 -7.33 -10.77
C LEU A 20 7.65 -7.73 -10.37
N SER A 21 7.81 -8.35 -9.20
CA SER A 21 9.11 -8.87 -8.80
C SER A 21 9.67 -9.89 -9.80
N GLN A 22 8.84 -10.79 -10.29
CA GLN A 22 9.24 -11.76 -11.31
C GLN A 22 9.60 -11.07 -12.64
N TYR A 23 8.82 -10.06 -13.03
CA TYR A 23 9.12 -9.27 -14.24
C TYR A 23 10.50 -8.62 -14.16
N PHE A 24 10.77 -7.86 -13.11
CA PHE A 24 12.06 -7.19 -12.97
C PHE A 24 13.24 -8.17 -12.83
N LYS A 25 13.05 -9.31 -12.15
CA LYS A 25 14.09 -10.36 -12.07
C LYS A 25 14.40 -10.97 -13.43
N ARG A 26 13.39 -11.17 -14.31
CA ARG A 26 13.59 -11.66 -15.68
C ARG A 26 14.37 -10.66 -16.54
N THR A 27 14.32 -9.36 -16.21
CA THR A 27 15.15 -8.33 -16.86
C THR A 27 16.53 -8.16 -16.21
N GLY A 28 16.94 -9.08 -15.32
CA GLY A 28 18.24 -9.09 -14.67
C GLY A 28 18.39 -8.14 -13.46
N ARG A 29 17.30 -7.53 -12.98
CA ARG A 29 17.31 -6.62 -11.83
C ARG A 29 17.13 -7.37 -10.53
N SER A 30 17.85 -6.97 -9.50
CA SER A 30 17.62 -7.41 -8.12
C SER A 30 16.40 -6.69 -7.53
N VAL A 31 15.52 -7.42 -6.82
CA VAL A 31 14.23 -6.89 -6.33
C VAL A 31 14.02 -7.20 -4.87
N HIS A 32 13.62 -6.18 -4.12
CA HIS A 32 13.11 -6.32 -2.75
C HIS A 32 11.62 -5.96 -2.70
N ILE A 33 10.80 -6.83 -2.08
CA ILE A 33 9.40 -6.53 -1.78
C ILE A 33 9.28 -6.19 -0.30
N SER A 34 8.79 -5.00 0.01
CA SER A 34 8.48 -4.57 1.37
C SER A 34 6.98 -4.55 1.60
N LYS A 35 6.50 -5.28 2.60
CA LYS A 35 5.09 -5.34 3.00
C LYS A 35 4.90 -4.64 4.34
N GLU A 36 3.74 -4.00 4.51
CA GLU A 36 3.36 -3.36 5.78
C GLU A 36 3.17 -4.40 6.89
N LEU A 37 3.42 -3.98 8.13
CA LEU A 37 3.25 -4.78 9.34
C LEU A 37 4.18 -6.02 9.43
N THR A 38 5.41 -5.94 8.92
CA THR A 38 6.38 -7.04 8.98
C THR A 38 7.43 -6.89 10.08
N THR A 39 7.49 -5.75 10.76
CA THR A 39 8.40 -5.49 11.88
C THR A 39 7.80 -5.93 13.23
N ASP A 40 8.57 -5.79 14.31
CA ASP A 40 8.08 -6.02 15.68
C ASP A 40 6.93 -5.07 16.02
N VAL A 41 6.99 -3.80 15.58
CA VAL A 41 5.89 -2.85 15.71
C VAL A 41 4.67 -3.30 14.90
N GLY A 42 4.90 -3.81 13.68
CA GLY A 42 3.84 -4.40 12.87
C GLY A 42 3.16 -5.60 13.54
N SER A 43 3.94 -6.43 14.22
CA SER A 43 3.43 -7.56 15.02
C SER A 43 2.60 -7.08 16.20
N LEU A 44 3.02 -6.02 16.89
CA LEU A 44 2.25 -5.37 17.96
C LEU A 44 0.89 -4.88 17.43
N ILE A 45 0.86 -4.23 16.27
CA ILE A 45 -0.38 -3.74 15.65
C ILE A 45 -1.34 -4.91 15.34
N LYS A 46 -0.84 -5.97 14.72
CA LYS A 46 -1.62 -7.17 14.39
C LYS A 46 -2.24 -7.82 15.63
N ASN A 47 -1.46 -7.98 16.67
CA ASN A 47 -1.91 -8.64 17.90
C ASN A 47 -2.95 -7.81 18.67
N ALA A 48 -2.79 -6.48 18.69
CA ALA A 48 -3.73 -5.59 19.36
C ALA A 48 -5.07 -5.48 18.63
N SER A 49 -5.10 -5.64 17.31
CA SER A 49 -6.32 -5.53 16.52
C SER A 49 -7.39 -6.56 16.88
N SER A 50 -7.01 -7.67 17.50
CA SER A 50 -7.94 -8.75 17.93
C SER A 50 -8.48 -8.59 19.36
N THR A 51 -7.80 -7.83 20.23
CA THR A 51 -8.11 -7.78 21.67
C THR A 51 -8.47 -6.40 22.19
N SER A 52 -7.81 -5.35 21.68
CA SER A 52 -8.05 -3.96 22.06
C SER A 52 -7.55 -3.04 20.93
N PRO A 53 -8.46 -2.46 20.14
CA PRO A 53 -8.05 -1.63 19.02
C PRO A 53 -7.40 -0.34 19.52
N PHE A 54 -6.23 0.00 18.98
CA PHE A 54 -5.60 1.29 19.21
C PHE A 54 -6.48 2.43 18.69
N SER A 55 -6.44 3.58 19.37
CA SER A 55 -7.07 4.79 18.85
C SER A 55 -6.50 5.19 17.49
N PRO A 56 -7.23 5.93 16.64
CA PRO A 56 -6.72 6.40 15.36
C PRO A 56 -5.39 7.16 15.46
N ILE A 57 -5.23 7.98 16.52
CA ILE A 57 -3.97 8.69 16.80
C ILE A 57 -2.82 7.71 17.06
N MET A 58 -3.04 6.74 17.95
CA MET A 58 -2.02 5.74 18.25
C MET A 58 -1.66 4.90 17.03
N LYS A 59 -2.65 4.50 16.23
CA LYS A 59 -2.39 3.82 14.95
C LYS A 59 -1.52 4.66 14.02
N THR A 60 -1.74 5.98 13.92
CA THR A 60 -0.91 6.86 13.08
C THR A 60 0.56 6.77 13.48
N PHE A 61 0.88 6.85 14.78
CA PHE A 61 2.26 6.70 15.25
C PHE A 61 2.83 5.31 15.00
N LEU A 62 2.07 4.27 15.30
CA LEU A 62 2.56 2.89 15.16
C LEU A 62 2.81 2.50 13.70
N PHE A 63 1.93 2.88 12.78
CA PHE A 63 2.14 2.63 11.35
C PHE A 63 3.30 3.46 10.78
N ALA A 64 3.51 4.69 11.27
CA ALA A 64 4.68 5.48 10.90
C ALA A 64 5.98 4.84 11.43
N ALA A 65 5.98 4.33 12.66
CA ALA A 65 7.12 3.62 13.24
C ALA A 65 7.41 2.30 12.51
N ASP A 66 6.40 1.47 12.20
CA ASP A 66 6.57 0.25 11.39
C ASP A 66 7.21 0.56 10.03
N ARG A 67 6.75 1.63 9.37
CA ARG A 67 7.29 2.06 8.08
C ARG A 67 8.74 2.52 8.20
N GLN A 68 9.06 3.31 9.22
CA GLN A 68 10.43 3.78 9.44
C GLN A 68 11.38 2.62 9.71
N LEU A 69 11.00 1.66 10.55
CA LEU A 69 11.82 0.47 10.81
C LEU A 69 12.07 -0.34 9.53
N ARG A 70 11.06 -0.52 8.68
CA ARG A 70 11.24 -1.21 7.39
C ARG A 70 12.22 -0.48 6.47
N LEU A 71 12.17 0.85 6.43
CA LEU A 71 13.10 1.65 5.66
C LEU A 71 14.54 1.51 6.19
N GLU A 72 14.74 1.55 7.51
CA GLU A 72 16.06 1.33 8.12
C GLU A 72 16.60 -0.08 7.88
N GLU A 73 15.75 -1.11 7.89
CA GLU A 73 16.13 -2.48 7.53
C GLU A 73 16.59 -2.57 6.06
N ILE A 74 15.87 -1.89 5.15
CA ILE A 74 16.24 -1.80 3.74
C ILE A 74 17.59 -1.09 3.57
N GLU A 75 17.82 0.02 4.26
CA GLU A 75 19.09 0.76 4.22
C GLU A 75 20.29 -0.06 4.71
N LYS A 76 20.08 -0.92 5.71
CA LYS A 76 21.10 -1.82 6.27
C LYS A 76 21.35 -3.06 5.42
N SER A 77 20.44 -3.38 4.51
CA SER A 77 20.50 -4.55 3.63
C SER A 77 21.36 -4.29 2.38
N ASN A 78 21.55 -5.34 1.57
CA ASN A 78 22.13 -5.18 0.24
C ASN A 78 21.25 -4.24 -0.59
N LYS A 79 21.90 -3.37 -1.39
CA LYS A 79 21.16 -2.50 -2.32
C LYS A 79 20.52 -3.32 -3.41
N TYR A 80 19.24 -3.07 -3.66
CA TYR A 80 18.47 -3.65 -4.74
C TYR A 80 18.26 -2.62 -5.86
N ASP A 81 18.12 -3.10 -7.09
CA ASP A 81 17.82 -2.23 -8.23
C ASP A 81 16.39 -1.70 -8.17
N VAL A 82 15.47 -2.52 -7.64
CA VAL A 82 14.04 -2.21 -7.52
C VAL A 82 13.52 -2.56 -6.13
N TYR A 83 12.83 -1.62 -5.52
CA TYR A 83 12.05 -1.80 -4.29
C TYR A 83 10.58 -1.70 -4.64
N ILE A 84 9.78 -2.71 -4.29
CA ILE A 84 8.34 -2.72 -4.47
C ILE A 84 7.69 -2.65 -3.09
N PHE A 85 6.92 -1.60 -2.83
CA PHE A 85 6.19 -1.43 -1.58
C PHE A 85 4.71 -1.81 -1.77
N ASP A 86 4.27 -2.84 -1.05
CA ASP A 86 2.85 -3.14 -0.83
C ASP A 86 2.37 -2.27 0.34
N ARG A 87 1.75 -1.15 0.02
CA ARG A 87 1.39 0.00 0.85
C ARG A 87 2.58 0.91 1.19
N TYR A 88 2.33 2.20 1.12
CA TYR A 88 3.29 3.25 1.42
C TYR A 88 2.60 4.45 2.12
N LEU A 89 2.95 5.68 1.75
CA LEU A 89 2.42 6.90 2.37
C LEU A 89 0.91 7.06 2.20
N TYR A 90 0.40 6.81 1.01
CA TYR A 90 -1.01 7.08 0.71
C TYR A 90 -1.97 6.13 1.41
N SER A 91 -1.55 4.91 1.75
CA SER A 91 -2.29 4.04 2.66
C SER A 91 -2.44 4.67 4.05
N ALA A 92 -1.35 5.24 4.60
CA ALA A 92 -1.42 5.92 5.89
C ALA A 92 -2.41 7.09 5.85
N ILE A 93 -2.35 7.91 4.80
CA ILE A 93 -3.24 9.05 4.63
C ILE A 93 -4.69 8.57 4.51
N ALA A 94 -4.99 7.70 3.56
CA ALA A 94 -6.36 7.30 3.22
C ALA A 94 -7.09 6.64 4.40
N TYR A 95 -6.43 5.72 5.09
CA TYR A 95 -7.04 5.02 6.22
C TYR A 95 -7.19 5.91 7.47
N ARG A 96 -6.28 6.86 7.69
CA ARG A 96 -6.37 7.79 8.82
C ARG A 96 -7.40 8.89 8.59
N GLU A 97 -7.51 9.43 7.36
CA GLU A 97 -8.58 10.37 7.02
C GLU A 97 -9.96 9.72 7.23
N ALA A 98 -10.17 8.48 6.82
CA ALA A 98 -11.42 7.75 7.05
C ALA A 98 -11.74 7.53 8.55
N GLU A 99 -10.73 7.62 9.42
CA GLU A 99 -10.89 7.62 10.88
C GLU A 99 -10.97 9.03 11.49
N GLY A 100 -11.08 10.08 10.67
CA GLY A 100 -11.22 11.46 11.10
C GLY A 100 -9.92 12.16 11.52
N ILE A 101 -8.76 11.60 11.16
CA ILE A 101 -7.45 12.21 11.42
C ILE A 101 -7.10 13.21 10.32
N ASP A 102 -6.58 14.35 10.73
CA ASP A 102 -6.14 15.40 9.81
C ASP A 102 -5.04 14.90 8.86
N ARG A 103 -5.27 15.10 7.56
CA ARG A 103 -4.38 14.67 6.48
C ARG A 103 -2.98 15.28 6.59
N HIS A 104 -2.89 16.58 6.87
CA HIS A 104 -1.61 17.28 6.97
C HIS A 104 -0.78 16.74 8.13
N TRP A 105 -1.43 16.43 9.24
CA TRP A 105 -0.75 15.83 10.37
C TRP A 105 -0.18 14.45 10.03
N VAL A 106 -0.93 13.61 9.29
CA VAL A 106 -0.42 12.31 8.81
C VAL A 106 0.78 12.51 7.88
N GLN A 107 0.72 13.49 6.98
CA GLN A 107 1.84 13.81 6.08
C GLN A 107 3.06 14.28 6.86
N GLU A 108 2.91 15.15 7.85
CA GLU A 108 4.01 15.66 8.68
C GLU A 108 4.72 14.55 9.48
N ILE A 109 3.97 13.63 10.06
CA ILE A 109 4.55 12.47 10.76
C ILE A 109 5.38 11.61 9.79
N ASN A 110 4.99 11.53 8.53
CA ASN A 110 5.63 10.73 7.50
C ASN A 110 6.57 11.52 6.57
N ARG A 111 6.89 12.78 6.87
CA ARG A 111 7.65 13.66 5.97
C ARG A 111 9.07 13.19 5.64
N PHE A 112 9.62 12.27 6.45
CA PHE A 112 10.97 11.71 6.25
C PHE A 112 11.00 10.49 5.34
N ILE A 113 9.83 10.03 4.87
CA ILE A 113 9.74 8.90 3.95
C ILE A 113 10.35 9.31 2.59
N PRO A 114 11.23 8.50 1.99
CA PRO A 114 11.77 8.79 0.66
C PRO A 114 10.65 8.91 -0.39
N PRO A 115 10.80 9.81 -1.37
CA PRO A 115 9.89 9.83 -2.51
C PRO A 115 10.02 8.53 -3.31
N PHE A 116 8.96 8.16 -4.02
CA PHE A 116 8.97 7.02 -4.93
C PHE A 116 9.06 7.48 -6.40
N ASP A 117 9.53 6.58 -7.28
CA ASP A 117 9.64 6.88 -8.70
C ASP A 117 8.30 6.73 -9.42
N ILE A 118 7.49 5.75 -9.03
CA ILE A 118 6.17 5.50 -9.62
C ILE A 118 5.24 4.84 -8.60
N GLY A 119 3.99 5.33 -8.53
CA GLY A 119 2.94 4.80 -7.67
C GLY A 119 1.70 4.40 -8.45
N PHE A 120 1.18 3.22 -8.16
CA PHE A 120 -0.05 2.68 -8.75
C PHE A 120 -1.13 2.53 -7.69
N TYR A 121 -2.31 3.03 -7.99
CA TYR A 121 -3.52 2.79 -7.23
C TYR A 121 -4.36 1.73 -7.93
N ILE A 122 -4.49 0.55 -7.33
CA ILE A 122 -5.34 -0.52 -7.84
C ILE A 122 -6.75 -0.30 -7.30
N ASP A 123 -7.63 0.23 -8.17
CA ASP A 123 -8.99 0.59 -7.81
C ASP A 123 -9.96 -0.59 -7.91
N ILE A 124 -10.63 -0.87 -6.81
CA ILE A 124 -11.81 -1.75 -6.76
C ILE A 124 -12.91 -1.07 -5.96
N SER A 125 -14.15 -1.50 -6.15
CA SER A 125 -15.24 -1.00 -5.31
C SER A 125 -15.17 -1.56 -3.87
N PRO A 126 -15.70 -0.84 -2.87
CA PRO A 126 -15.80 -1.35 -1.49
C PRO A 126 -16.53 -2.69 -1.39
N GLU A 127 -17.59 -2.89 -2.17
CA GLU A 127 -18.35 -4.15 -2.23
C GLU A 127 -17.46 -5.30 -2.73
N GLU A 128 -16.63 -5.03 -3.74
CA GLU A 128 -15.71 -6.02 -4.29
C GLU A 128 -14.60 -6.36 -3.30
N SER A 129 -14.09 -5.37 -2.55
CA SER A 129 -13.14 -5.59 -1.46
C SER A 129 -13.70 -6.55 -0.41
N ILE A 130 -14.94 -6.33 0.02
CA ILE A 130 -15.63 -7.19 0.99
C ILE A 130 -15.89 -8.58 0.39
N ARG A 131 -16.33 -8.66 -0.87
CA ARG A 131 -16.58 -9.93 -1.57
C ARG A 131 -15.30 -10.78 -1.68
N ARG A 132 -14.14 -10.16 -1.90
CA ARG A 132 -12.83 -10.84 -2.01
C ARG A 132 -12.25 -11.24 -0.66
N ASN A 133 -12.82 -10.75 0.44
CA ASN A 133 -12.34 -11.09 1.78
C ASN A 133 -12.71 -12.53 2.15
N THR A 134 -11.83 -13.47 1.84
CA THR A 134 -11.98 -14.91 2.16
C THR A 134 -11.23 -15.30 3.44
N ASP A 135 -10.43 -14.39 4.01
CA ASP A 135 -9.53 -14.70 5.12
C ASP A 135 -10.16 -14.35 6.47
N ALA A 136 -10.71 -15.36 7.15
CA ALA A 136 -11.28 -15.23 8.49
C ALA A 136 -10.24 -14.82 9.57
N LYS A 137 -8.95 -14.80 9.25
CA LYS A 137 -7.86 -14.48 10.20
C LYS A 137 -7.64 -12.97 10.39
N PHE A 138 -8.02 -12.14 9.44
CA PHE A 138 -7.95 -10.68 9.52
C PHE A 138 -9.36 -10.08 9.51
N ASN A 139 -10.17 -10.42 10.53
CA ASN A 139 -11.53 -9.90 10.73
C ASN A 139 -11.55 -8.42 11.17
N ILE A 140 -10.87 -7.54 10.46
CA ILE A 140 -11.23 -6.12 10.51
C ILE A 140 -12.37 -5.97 9.50
N HIS A 141 -13.60 -6.05 9.99
CA HIS A 141 -14.78 -5.78 9.17
C HIS A 141 -14.92 -4.26 9.01
N TYR A 142 -14.31 -3.73 7.97
CA TYR A 142 -14.58 -2.35 7.57
C TYR A 142 -15.99 -2.24 6.99
N SER A 143 -16.73 -1.20 7.38
CA SER A 143 -18.01 -0.89 6.76
C SER A 143 -17.81 -0.42 5.31
N LEU A 144 -18.86 -0.57 4.49
CA LEU A 144 -18.86 -0.01 3.12
C LEU A 144 -18.57 1.50 3.14
N GLU A 145 -19.17 2.23 4.07
CA GLU A 145 -18.96 3.67 4.24
C GLU A 145 -17.48 3.99 4.51
N TYR A 146 -16.85 3.27 5.45
CA TYR A 146 -15.44 3.44 5.75
C TYR A 146 -14.54 3.19 4.52
N LEU A 147 -14.75 2.08 3.82
CA LEU A 147 -13.98 1.76 2.61
C LEU A 147 -14.25 2.75 1.47
N SER A 148 -15.44 3.33 1.39
CA SER A 148 -15.76 4.40 0.44
C SER A 148 -14.95 5.65 0.72
N HIS A 149 -14.83 6.09 1.97
CA HIS A 149 -13.99 7.23 2.35
C HIS A 149 -12.49 6.97 2.06
N VAL A 150 -12.02 5.75 2.35
CA VAL A 150 -10.63 5.36 1.99
C VAL A 150 -10.42 5.44 0.48
N ARG A 151 -11.36 4.91 -0.32
CA ARG A 151 -11.31 4.94 -1.78
C ARG A 151 -11.32 6.38 -2.31
N GLU A 152 -12.17 7.24 -1.78
CA GLU A 152 -12.22 8.67 -2.14
C GLU A 152 -10.88 9.38 -1.89
N SER A 153 -10.22 9.06 -0.78
CA SER A 153 -8.88 9.59 -0.49
C SER A 153 -7.87 9.19 -1.57
N TYR A 154 -7.84 7.94 -1.99
CA TYR A 154 -6.97 7.51 -3.09
C TYR A 154 -7.32 8.15 -4.43
N LEU A 155 -8.60 8.31 -4.75
CA LEU A 155 -9.04 8.97 -5.98
C LEU A 155 -8.60 10.44 -6.04
N ARG A 156 -8.50 11.13 -4.89
CA ARG A 156 -7.90 12.47 -4.83
C ARG A 156 -6.42 12.43 -5.23
N GLU A 157 -5.65 11.44 -4.76
CA GLU A 157 -4.23 11.28 -5.15
C GLU A 157 -4.05 11.01 -6.64
N VAL A 158 -4.97 10.25 -7.24
CA VAL A 158 -4.98 10.05 -8.70
C VAL A 158 -5.26 11.36 -9.44
N LYS A 159 -6.27 12.13 -8.98
CA LYS A 159 -6.63 13.42 -9.57
C LYS A 159 -5.48 14.44 -9.48
N ASP A 160 -4.75 14.42 -8.37
CA ASP A 160 -3.60 15.29 -8.13
C ASP A 160 -2.33 14.84 -8.86
N GLY A 161 -2.38 13.69 -9.56
CA GLY A 161 -1.27 13.16 -10.35
C GLY A 161 -0.20 12.42 -9.52
N ASN A 162 -0.46 12.17 -8.25
CA ASN A 162 0.45 11.48 -7.35
C ASN A 162 0.45 9.96 -7.57
N LEU A 163 -0.68 9.38 -7.99
CA LEU A 163 -0.84 7.97 -8.27
C LEU A 163 -1.45 7.75 -9.65
N ILE A 164 -1.09 6.62 -10.27
CA ILE A 164 -1.65 6.17 -11.54
C ILE A 164 -2.71 5.12 -11.24
N MET A 165 -3.95 5.38 -11.69
CA MET A 165 -5.05 4.46 -11.48
C MET A 165 -4.92 3.24 -12.38
N ILE A 166 -5.14 2.06 -11.80
CA ILE A 166 -5.22 0.76 -12.46
C ILE A 166 -6.60 0.17 -12.16
N ASP A 167 -7.29 -0.30 -13.18
CA ASP A 167 -8.58 -0.98 -13.02
C ASP A 167 -8.38 -2.36 -12.36
N GLY A 168 -8.62 -2.41 -11.05
CA GLY A 168 -8.54 -3.63 -10.24
C GLY A 168 -9.78 -4.53 -10.32
N MET A 169 -10.85 -4.11 -11.02
CA MET A 169 -12.04 -4.94 -11.26
C MET A 169 -11.79 -6.02 -12.31
N CYS A 170 -10.72 -5.90 -13.07
CA CYS A 170 -10.28 -6.90 -14.02
C CYS A 170 -9.63 -8.11 -13.33
N ASN A 171 -9.34 -9.18 -14.10
CA ASN A 171 -8.55 -10.30 -13.62
C ASN A 171 -7.07 -9.89 -13.39
N ASN A 172 -6.35 -10.67 -12.59
CA ASN A 172 -4.97 -10.37 -12.17
C ASN A 172 -4.03 -10.15 -13.36
N GLU A 173 -4.19 -10.89 -14.44
CA GLU A 173 -3.36 -10.75 -15.64
C GLU A 173 -3.55 -9.38 -16.32
N LYS A 174 -4.79 -8.90 -16.41
CA LYS A 174 -5.07 -7.57 -16.96
C LYS A 174 -4.58 -6.46 -16.06
N VAL A 175 -4.71 -6.61 -14.72
CA VAL A 175 -4.14 -5.66 -13.75
C VAL A 175 -2.64 -5.55 -13.97
N TYR A 176 -1.96 -6.69 -14.00
CA TYR A 176 -0.51 -6.76 -14.25
C TYR A 176 -0.14 -6.11 -15.58
N GLN A 177 -0.85 -6.43 -16.68
CA GLN A 177 -0.54 -5.88 -18.00
C GLN A 177 -0.68 -4.35 -18.07
N GLN A 178 -1.71 -3.76 -17.43
CA GLN A 178 -1.87 -2.31 -17.33
C GLN A 178 -0.63 -1.64 -16.68
N ILE A 179 -0.08 -2.28 -15.63
CA ILE A 179 1.10 -1.76 -14.94
C ILE A 179 2.33 -1.88 -15.83
N ILE A 180 2.56 -3.02 -16.47
CA ILE A 180 3.71 -3.23 -17.38
C ILE A 180 3.67 -2.26 -18.57
N ASP A 181 2.51 -2.07 -19.18
CA ASP A 181 2.34 -1.12 -20.28
C ASP A 181 2.66 0.31 -19.84
N THR A 182 2.27 0.66 -18.60
CA THR A 182 2.55 1.97 -18.03
C THR A 182 4.04 2.16 -17.73
N LEU A 183 4.70 1.15 -17.15
CA LEU A 183 6.14 1.16 -16.89
C LEU A 183 6.90 1.31 -18.20
N SER A 184 6.58 0.51 -19.22
CA SER A 184 7.22 0.56 -20.53
C SER A 184 7.08 1.92 -21.22
N LYS A 185 5.88 2.54 -21.17
CA LYS A 185 5.63 3.89 -21.73
C LYS A 185 6.44 4.98 -21.03
N ARG A 186 6.82 4.76 -19.78
CA ARG A 186 7.62 5.71 -18.98
C ARG A 186 9.13 5.42 -19.01
N GLY A 187 9.56 4.38 -19.73
CA GLY A 187 10.98 4.02 -19.91
C GLY A 187 11.61 3.23 -18.75
N TYR A 188 10.77 2.55 -17.96
CA TYR A 188 11.22 1.70 -16.84
C TYR A 188 11.48 0.25 -17.24
#